data_c86adc170c863a80ab8b7ed7cd1c7378
#
_entry.id   c86adc170c863a80ab8b7ed7cd1c7378
#
_cell.length_a   1.000
_cell.length_b   1.000
_cell.length_c   1.000
_cell.angle_alpha   90.00
_cell.angle_beta   90.00
_cell.angle_gamma   90.00
#
_symmetry.space_group_name_H-M   'P 1'
#
loop_
_entity.id
_entity.type
_entity.pdbx_description
1 polymer ?
#
loop_
_entity_poly.entity_id
_entity_poly.type
_entity_poly.pdbx_seq_one_letter_code
_entity_poly.pdbx_strand_id
1 'polypeptide(L)'
;MRMKDLQIATVALLLIPSLAALGQSQQSAQQAPTPSPTPAAQAAPPQAKPGDVDSLDHILAAVYDSISGPAGPRDWDRFRSLFYPGAHLIPTSVDQKSGKPVVQGFLTPDEYIQRAQAFFDKEGFFEASVANRIEQWDHIAHVWSTYESRHAKGEKPFARGINSFQFFNDGTRWWVVNIYWEGETPEHQLPEKYLK
;
A
#
# COMPACT_ATOMS: atom_id res chain seq x y z
N MET A 1 8.86 -46.59 -30.62
CA MET A 1 8.39 -47.82 -29.98
C MET A 1 7.95 -47.46 -28.55
N ARG A 2 6.80 -47.39 -28.14
CA ARG A 2 5.46 -47.92 -28.23
C ARG A 2 4.44 -46.90 -27.74
N MET A 3 3.42 -46.70 -28.54
CA MET A 3 2.11 -46.14 -28.16
C MET A 3 1.37 -47.07 -27.21
N LYS A 4 0.41 -46.51 -26.50
CA LYS A 4 -0.84 -47.10 -25.94
C LYS A 4 -1.10 -46.51 -24.54
N ASP A 5 -2.30 -46.10 -24.12
CA ASP A 5 -3.64 -46.39 -24.59
C ASP A 5 -4.59 -45.29 -24.15
N LEU A 6 -5.49 -44.97 -25.05
CA LEU A 6 -6.67 -44.14 -24.90
C LEU A 6 -7.79 -44.95 -24.24
N GLN A 7 -8.38 -44.47 -23.14
CA GLN A 7 -9.64 -45.02 -22.63
C GLN A 7 -10.74 -43.98 -22.62
N ILE A 8 -11.71 -44.20 -23.49
CA ILE A 8 -12.98 -43.53 -23.59
C ILE A 8 -13.93 -44.16 -22.58
N ALA A 9 -14.51 -43.38 -21.68
CA ALA A 9 -15.59 -43.83 -20.80
C ALA A 9 -16.90 -43.18 -21.19
N THR A 10 -17.83 -44.02 -21.50
CA THR A 10 -19.16 -43.85 -22.07
C THR A 10 -20.12 -43.17 -21.07
N VAL A 11 -20.89 -42.20 -21.61
CA VAL A 11 -21.98 -41.49 -20.92
C VAL A 11 -23.22 -42.42 -20.88
N ALA A 12 -23.74 -42.72 -19.70
CA ALA A 12 -25.02 -43.32 -19.49
C ALA A 12 -26.09 -42.28 -19.17
N LEU A 13 -27.01 -42.10 -20.08
CA LEU A 13 -28.18 -41.23 -19.96
C LEU A 13 -29.27 -41.94 -19.16
N LEU A 14 -29.61 -41.50 -17.97
CA LEU A 14 -30.76 -41.98 -17.19
C LEU A 14 -31.88 -40.94 -17.22
N LEU A 15 -32.94 -41.30 -17.91
CA LEU A 15 -34.23 -40.62 -17.91
C LEU A 15 -34.95 -40.84 -16.58
N ILE A 16 -35.37 -39.80 -15.89
CA ILE A 16 -36.27 -39.88 -14.72
C ILE A 16 -37.55 -39.11 -15.05
N PRO A 17 -38.73 -39.68 -14.77
CA PRO A 17 -40.02 -39.09 -15.16
C PRO A 17 -40.45 -37.94 -14.26
N SER A 18 -41.13 -36.97 -14.90
CA SER A 18 -41.77 -35.84 -14.27
C SER A 18 -42.87 -36.24 -13.31
N LEU A 19 -42.78 -35.86 -12.06
CA LEU A 19 -43.90 -35.83 -11.11
C LEU A 19 -44.29 -34.40 -10.89
N ALA A 20 -45.46 -34.01 -11.35
CA ALA A 20 -46.11 -32.76 -11.07
C ALA A 20 -46.51 -32.74 -9.57
N ALA A 21 -45.93 -31.80 -8.80
CA ALA A 21 -46.38 -31.52 -7.41
C ALA A 21 -46.81 -30.06 -7.33
N LEU A 22 -48.03 -29.91 -6.88
CA LEU A 22 -48.82 -28.73 -6.63
C LEU A 22 -48.08 -27.63 -5.84
N GLY A 23 -48.34 -26.41 -6.22
CA GLY A 23 -47.79 -25.21 -5.64
C GLY A 23 -48.02 -25.06 -4.14
N GLN A 24 -46.94 -24.79 -3.40
CA GLN A 24 -46.95 -24.07 -2.16
C GLN A 24 -46.07 -22.83 -2.37
N SER A 25 -46.73 -21.67 -2.36
CA SER A 25 -46.06 -20.38 -2.30
C SER A 25 -45.31 -20.27 -0.99
N GLN A 26 -44.06 -20.68 -0.95
CA GLN A 26 -43.18 -20.31 0.15
C GLN A 26 -42.78 -18.84 -0.07
N GLN A 27 -43.43 -18.00 0.70
CA GLN A 27 -43.07 -16.61 0.91
C GLN A 27 -41.67 -16.61 1.52
N SER A 28 -40.64 -16.40 0.70
CA SER A 28 -39.26 -16.23 1.16
C SER A 28 -39.26 -14.97 2.04
N ALA A 29 -39.20 -15.18 3.36
CA ALA A 29 -38.91 -14.11 4.30
C ALA A 29 -37.55 -13.52 3.89
N GLN A 30 -37.58 -12.33 3.32
CA GLN A 30 -36.42 -11.54 2.98
C GLN A 30 -35.73 -11.20 4.29
N GLN A 31 -34.70 -11.98 4.64
CA GLN A 31 -33.84 -11.64 5.77
C GLN A 31 -33.24 -10.27 5.51
N ALA A 32 -33.55 -9.32 6.41
CA ALA A 32 -32.90 -8.04 6.42
C ALA A 32 -31.37 -8.22 6.41
N PRO A 33 -30.62 -7.44 5.64
CA PRO A 33 -29.18 -7.56 5.61
C PRO A 33 -28.65 -7.39 7.03
N THR A 34 -27.94 -8.41 7.51
CA THR A 34 -27.18 -8.33 8.76
C THR A 34 -26.26 -7.12 8.66
N PRO A 35 -26.26 -6.19 9.64
CA PRO A 35 -25.34 -5.06 9.60
C PRO A 35 -23.92 -5.59 9.53
N SER A 36 -23.17 -5.13 8.51
CA SER A 36 -21.74 -5.42 8.42
C SER A 36 -21.07 -5.02 9.74
N PRO A 37 -20.12 -5.82 10.26
CA PRO A 37 -19.42 -5.45 11.49
C PRO A 37 -18.81 -4.05 11.28
N THR A 38 -19.17 -3.13 12.17
CA THR A 38 -18.54 -1.81 12.22
C THR A 38 -17.02 -2.03 12.32
N PRO A 39 -16.20 -1.44 11.45
CA PRO A 39 -14.75 -1.54 11.58
C PRO A 39 -14.38 -1.13 13.01
N ALA A 40 -13.54 -1.92 13.66
CA ALA A 40 -13.02 -1.56 14.98
C ALA A 40 -12.46 -0.14 14.87
N ALA A 41 -12.92 0.77 15.74
CA ALA A 41 -12.46 2.14 15.72
C ALA A 41 -10.93 2.15 15.88
N GLN A 42 -10.21 2.53 14.83
CA GLN A 42 -8.78 2.76 14.92
C GLN A 42 -8.53 3.84 15.97
N ALA A 43 -7.55 3.60 16.85
CA ALA A 43 -7.14 4.62 17.81
C ALA A 43 -6.76 5.90 17.03
N ALA A 44 -7.14 7.06 17.57
CA ALA A 44 -6.75 8.32 16.97
C ALA A 44 -5.21 8.40 16.87
N PRO A 45 -4.65 8.89 15.76
CA PRO A 45 -3.21 9.03 15.62
C PRO A 45 -2.64 9.98 16.68
N PRO A 46 -1.37 9.83 17.06
CA PRO A 46 -0.70 10.79 17.92
C PRO A 46 -0.79 12.22 17.38
N GLN A 47 -0.67 13.21 18.23
CA GLN A 47 -0.65 14.60 17.82
C GLN A 47 0.60 14.92 17.01
N ALA A 48 0.44 15.44 15.81
CA ALA A 48 1.56 15.87 14.98
C ALA A 48 2.18 17.17 15.49
N LYS A 49 3.48 17.35 15.22
CA LYS A 49 4.13 18.65 15.37
C LYS A 49 3.57 19.60 14.31
N PRO A 50 3.12 20.82 14.67
CA PRO A 50 2.54 21.75 13.70
C PRO A 50 3.43 21.99 12.47
N GLY A 51 4.73 22.17 12.65
CA GLY A 51 5.68 22.38 11.55
C GLY A 51 5.94 21.14 10.67
N ASP A 52 5.43 19.95 11.02
CA ASP A 52 5.51 18.78 10.16
C ASP A 52 4.33 18.68 9.18
N VAL A 53 3.24 19.46 9.38
CA VAL A 53 1.97 19.21 8.70
C VAL A 53 1.26 20.47 8.18
N ASP A 54 1.88 21.63 8.29
CA ASP A 54 1.32 22.93 7.89
C ASP A 54 1.39 23.17 6.37
N SER A 55 2.23 22.43 5.65
CA SER A 55 2.37 22.53 4.19
C SER A 55 2.64 21.14 3.57
N LEU A 56 2.45 21.03 2.23
CA LEU A 56 2.79 19.82 1.48
C LEU A 56 4.29 19.50 1.55
N ASP A 57 5.13 20.51 1.45
CA ASP A 57 6.58 20.33 1.52
C ASP A 57 7.00 19.82 2.91
N HIS A 58 6.41 20.37 3.97
CA HIS A 58 6.74 19.96 5.33
C HIS A 58 6.27 18.54 5.64
N ILE A 59 5.03 18.16 5.28
CA ILE A 59 4.58 16.79 5.56
C ILE A 59 5.35 15.76 4.72
N LEU A 60 5.68 16.08 3.47
CA LEU A 60 6.50 15.22 2.64
C LEU A 60 7.90 15.03 3.24
N ALA A 61 8.55 16.11 3.68
CA ALA A 61 9.83 16.06 4.35
C ALA A 61 9.75 15.28 5.68
N ALA A 62 8.69 15.47 6.47
CA ALA A 62 8.48 14.80 7.73
C ALA A 62 8.31 13.27 7.56
N VAL A 63 7.65 12.81 6.49
CA VAL A 63 7.55 11.37 6.19
C VAL A 63 8.94 10.77 5.99
N TYR A 64 9.76 11.35 5.12
CA TYR A 64 11.12 10.87 4.86
C TYR A 64 12.03 10.94 6.09
N ASP A 65 11.93 12.05 6.84
CA ASP A 65 12.75 12.25 8.04
C ASP A 65 12.40 11.25 9.17
N SER A 66 11.09 10.95 9.33
CA SER A 66 10.62 10.06 10.40
C SER A 66 11.09 8.60 10.25
N ILE A 67 11.40 8.16 9.04
CA ILE A 67 11.94 6.81 8.75
C ILE A 67 13.47 6.81 8.61
N SER A 68 14.08 7.99 8.50
CA SER A 68 15.53 8.13 8.29
C SER A 68 16.31 8.15 9.59
N GLY A 69 17.48 7.51 9.59
CA GLY A 69 18.40 7.53 10.75
C GLY A 69 19.45 6.42 10.70
N PRO A 70 20.41 6.44 11.63
CA PRO A 70 21.33 5.33 11.82
C PRO A 70 20.58 4.06 12.26
N ALA A 71 21.25 2.92 12.32
CA ALA A 71 20.68 1.72 12.92
C ALA A 71 20.14 2.01 14.34
N GLY A 72 18.92 1.54 14.63
CA GLY A 72 18.25 1.77 15.89
C GLY A 72 16.81 2.27 15.75
N PRO A 73 16.22 2.71 16.86
CA PRO A 73 14.81 3.08 16.92
C PRO A 73 14.49 4.32 16.07
N ARG A 74 13.23 4.42 15.65
CA ARG A 74 12.65 5.60 14.99
C ARG A 74 11.59 6.25 15.88
N ASP A 75 11.27 7.51 15.62
CA ASP A 75 10.14 8.20 16.26
C ASP A 75 8.82 7.76 15.57
N TRP A 76 8.37 6.55 15.95
CA TRP A 76 7.17 5.96 15.33
C TRP A 76 5.88 6.71 15.69
N ASP A 77 5.84 7.43 16.80
CA ASP A 77 4.68 8.27 17.12
C ASP A 77 4.62 9.48 16.20
N ARG A 78 5.76 10.10 15.89
CA ARG A 78 5.84 11.12 14.86
C ARG A 78 5.42 10.58 13.50
N PHE A 79 5.92 9.40 13.11
CA PHE A 79 5.50 8.75 11.86
C PHE A 79 3.98 8.55 11.81
N ARG A 80 3.38 7.90 12.82
CA ARG A 80 1.93 7.67 12.90
C ARG A 80 1.13 8.96 12.79
N SER A 81 1.63 10.04 13.40
CA SER A 81 0.94 11.33 13.44
C SER A 81 0.73 11.98 12.08
N LEU A 82 1.46 11.55 11.06
CA LEU A 82 1.37 12.11 9.70
C LEU A 82 0.22 11.50 8.88
N PHE A 83 -0.30 10.33 9.30
CA PHE A 83 -1.25 9.55 8.51
C PHE A 83 -2.69 9.77 8.95
N TYR A 84 -3.57 9.93 7.97
CA TYR A 84 -5.01 9.98 8.19
C TYR A 84 -5.51 8.62 8.71
N PRO A 85 -6.51 8.58 9.63
CA PRO A 85 -7.13 7.31 10.04
C PRO A 85 -7.61 6.49 8.84
N GLY A 86 -7.13 5.26 8.71
CA GLY A 86 -7.42 4.42 7.54
C GLY A 86 -6.45 4.57 6.37
N ALA A 87 -5.37 5.33 6.53
CA ALA A 87 -4.31 5.44 5.52
C ALA A 87 -3.62 4.11 5.24
N HIS A 88 -3.11 3.95 4.01
CA HIS A 88 -2.38 2.75 3.60
C HIS A 88 -1.01 3.08 3.02
N LEU A 89 -0.09 2.17 3.27
CA LEU A 89 1.22 2.09 2.63
C LEU A 89 1.23 0.85 1.74
N ILE A 90 1.46 1.04 0.44
CA ILE A 90 1.21 0.02 -0.59
C ILE A 90 2.49 -0.23 -1.39
N PRO A 91 3.37 -1.13 -0.91
CA PRO A 91 4.56 -1.52 -1.63
C PRO A 91 4.24 -2.38 -2.85
N THR A 92 4.95 -2.14 -3.97
CA THR A 92 4.98 -3.05 -5.10
C THR A 92 6.38 -3.62 -5.31
N SER A 93 6.44 -4.71 -6.00
CA SER A 93 7.69 -5.33 -6.44
C SER A 93 7.44 -6.30 -7.58
N VAL A 94 8.51 -6.87 -8.10
CA VAL A 94 8.44 -8.02 -9.01
C VAL A 94 8.62 -9.30 -8.19
N ASP A 95 7.64 -10.20 -8.27
CA ASP A 95 7.75 -11.53 -7.67
C ASP A 95 8.86 -12.33 -8.34
N GLN A 96 9.86 -12.73 -7.56
CA GLN A 96 11.08 -13.36 -8.06
C GLN A 96 10.84 -14.75 -8.69
N LYS A 97 9.74 -15.40 -8.37
CA LYS A 97 9.42 -16.74 -8.91
C LYS A 97 8.69 -16.65 -10.24
N SER A 98 7.74 -15.75 -10.34
CA SER A 98 6.89 -15.61 -11.52
C SER A 98 7.35 -14.52 -12.49
N GLY A 99 8.23 -13.61 -12.07
CA GLY A 99 8.63 -12.43 -12.81
C GLY A 99 7.50 -11.40 -13.01
N LYS A 100 6.40 -11.52 -12.27
CA LYS A 100 5.23 -10.64 -12.44
C LYS A 100 5.22 -9.51 -11.40
N PRO A 101 4.75 -8.31 -11.79
CA PRO A 101 4.48 -7.24 -10.83
C PRO A 101 3.41 -7.68 -9.82
N VAL A 102 3.62 -7.36 -8.55
CA VAL A 102 2.70 -7.68 -7.46
C VAL A 102 2.59 -6.51 -6.47
N VAL A 103 1.40 -6.31 -5.93
CA VAL A 103 1.18 -5.50 -4.74
C VAL A 103 1.47 -6.37 -3.52
N GLN A 104 2.40 -5.95 -2.65
CA GLN A 104 2.82 -6.72 -1.48
C GLN A 104 1.86 -6.61 -0.30
N GLY A 105 0.87 -5.73 -0.37
CA GLY A 105 -0.18 -5.55 0.62
C GLY A 105 -0.63 -4.10 0.74
N PHE A 106 -1.73 -3.93 1.45
CA PHE A 106 -2.26 -2.64 1.86
C PHE A 106 -2.02 -2.53 3.36
N LEU A 107 -0.89 -1.93 3.71
CA LEU A 107 -0.42 -1.88 5.10
C LEU A 107 -0.97 -0.64 5.79
N THR A 108 -1.48 -0.81 6.99
CA THR A 108 -1.63 0.31 7.92
C THR A 108 -0.25 0.85 8.33
N PRO A 109 -0.14 2.08 8.86
CA PRO A 109 1.12 2.57 9.41
C PRO A 109 1.74 1.62 10.46
N ASP A 110 0.92 0.99 11.30
CA ASP A 110 1.41 0.03 12.31
C ASP A 110 1.95 -1.27 11.69
N GLU A 111 1.29 -1.81 10.67
CA GLU A 111 1.78 -2.99 9.96
C GLU A 111 3.08 -2.69 9.19
N TYR A 112 3.21 -1.48 8.63
CA TYR A 112 4.47 -1.04 8.04
C TYR A 112 5.59 -1.01 9.09
N ILE A 113 5.35 -0.39 10.25
CA ILE A 113 6.30 -0.36 11.36
C ILE A 113 6.73 -1.77 11.77
N GLN A 114 5.79 -2.68 11.97
CA GLN A 114 6.06 -4.07 12.34
C GLN A 114 6.96 -4.78 11.31
N ARG A 115 6.73 -4.56 10.01
CA ARG A 115 7.55 -5.16 8.95
C ARG A 115 8.94 -4.54 8.85
N ALA A 116 9.04 -3.23 9.05
CA ALA A 116 10.27 -2.47 8.83
C ALA A 116 11.20 -2.45 10.06
N GLN A 117 10.66 -2.64 11.27
CA GLN A 117 11.38 -2.50 12.53
C GLN A 117 12.69 -3.29 12.58
N ALA A 118 12.64 -4.59 12.23
CA ALA A 118 13.81 -5.46 12.29
C ALA A 118 14.95 -5.05 11.35
N PHE A 119 14.61 -4.38 10.24
CA PHE A 119 15.58 -3.80 9.32
C PHE A 119 16.20 -2.54 9.91
N PHE A 120 15.38 -1.60 10.37
CA PHE A 120 15.85 -0.34 10.95
C PHE A 120 16.66 -0.52 12.23
N ASP A 121 16.38 -1.56 13.02
CA ASP A 121 17.16 -1.86 14.21
C ASP A 121 18.62 -2.24 13.90
N LYS A 122 18.87 -2.78 12.71
CA LYS A 122 20.18 -3.31 12.30
C LYS A 122 20.92 -2.42 11.31
N GLU A 123 20.17 -1.73 10.47
CA GLU A 123 20.72 -1.02 9.33
C GLU A 123 20.40 0.47 9.39
N GLY A 124 21.37 1.29 9.03
CA GLY A 124 21.13 2.70 8.75
C GLY A 124 20.26 2.83 7.50
N PHE A 125 19.29 3.73 7.56
CA PHE A 125 18.39 4.02 6.44
C PHE A 125 18.15 5.52 6.37
N PHE A 126 18.56 6.12 5.28
CA PHE A 126 18.36 7.54 4.98
C PHE A 126 17.70 7.68 3.64
N GLU A 127 16.45 8.06 3.64
CA GLU A 127 15.68 8.28 2.43
C GLU A 127 15.36 9.76 2.27
N ALA A 128 15.48 10.24 1.04
CA ALA A 128 15.16 11.61 0.72
C ALA A 128 14.52 11.69 -0.66
N SER A 129 13.62 12.64 -0.83
CA SER A 129 13.13 13.06 -2.14
C SER A 129 14.24 13.77 -2.91
N VAL A 130 14.41 13.41 -4.18
CA VAL A 130 15.34 14.06 -5.10
C VAL A 130 14.61 14.89 -6.18
N ALA A 131 13.34 14.59 -6.42
CA ALA A 131 12.47 15.35 -7.32
C ALA A 131 11.00 15.13 -6.94
N ASN A 132 10.19 16.19 -7.01
CA ASN A 132 8.77 16.13 -6.71
C ASN A 132 7.95 16.75 -7.83
N ARG A 133 6.88 16.07 -8.24
CA ARG A 133 5.85 16.62 -9.10
C ARG A 133 4.55 16.66 -8.33
N ILE A 134 4.09 17.86 -8.05
CA ILE A 134 2.91 18.13 -7.23
C ILE A 134 1.76 18.54 -8.13
N GLU A 135 0.62 17.87 -7.96
CA GLU A 135 -0.66 18.25 -8.52
C GLU A 135 -1.64 18.44 -7.36
N GLN A 136 -2.17 19.63 -7.22
CA GLN A 136 -3.05 20.00 -6.11
C GLN A 136 -4.32 20.65 -6.63
N TRP A 137 -5.42 20.29 -6.03
CA TRP A 137 -6.68 21.00 -6.17
C TRP A 137 -7.42 21.05 -4.83
N ASP A 138 -7.67 22.27 -4.35
CA ASP A 138 -8.35 22.54 -3.07
C ASP A 138 -7.74 21.74 -1.91
N HIS A 139 -8.47 20.80 -1.33
CA HIS A 139 -8.07 20.00 -0.18
C HIS A 139 -7.31 18.70 -0.52
N ILE A 140 -7.10 18.41 -1.79
CA ILE A 140 -6.41 17.19 -2.20
C ILE A 140 -5.15 17.49 -2.99
N ALA A 141 -4.13 16.68 -2.77
CA ALA A 141 -2.90 16.73 -3.56
C ALA A 141 -2.39 15.34 -3.87
N HIS A 142 -1.77 15.24 -5.04
CA HIS A 142 -0.98 14.09 -5.48
C HIS A 142 0.46 14.52 -5.68
N VAL A 143 1.40 13.72 -5.16
CA VAL A 143 2.84 13.96 -5.34
C VAL A 143 3.50 12.70 -5.87
N TRP A 144 4.08 12.78 -7.06
CA TRP A 144 5.10 11.87 -7.54
C TRP A 144 6.43 12.30 -6.95
N SER A 145 6.90 11.57 -5.95
CA SER A 145 8.17 11.86 -5.25
C SER A 145 9.20 10.82 -5.61
N THR A 146 10.20 11.20 -6.38
CA THR A 146 11.34 10.34 -6.65
C THR A 146 12.23 10.31 -5.43
N TYR A 147 12.55 9.13 -4.93
CA TYR A 147 13.35 8.94 -3.74
C TYR A 147 14.69 8.25 -4.02
N GLU A 148 15.63 8.47 -3.13
CA GLU A 148 16.88 7.72 -3.01
C GLU A 148 17.10 7.30 -1.57
N SER A 149 17.44 6.02 -1.38
CA SER A 149 17.72 5.44 -0.07
C SER A 149 19.19 5.05 0.07
N ARG A 150 19.79 5.35 1.23
CA ARG A 150 21.22 5.13 1.56
C ARG A 150 21.35 4.51 2.95
N HIS A 151 22.42 3.76 3.21
CA HIS A 151 22.72 3.26 4.54
C HIS A 151 23.34 4.34 5.46
N ALA A 152 24.07 5.30 4.89
CA ALA A 152 24.59 6.46 5.61
C ALA A 152 24.51 7.74 4.75
N LYS A 153 24.50 8.90 5.43
CA LYS A 153 24.52 10.20 4.73
C LYS A 153 25.81 10.32 3.89
N GLY A 154 25.64 10.76 2.65
CA GLY A 154 26.75 10.96 1.71
C GLY A 154 27.18 9.71 0.94
N GLU A 155 26.65 8.55 1.26
CA GLU A 155 26.89 7.32 0.47
C GLU A 155 26.11 7.35 -0.85
N LYS A 156 26.52 6.49 -1.77
CA LYS A 156 25.73 6.22 -2.98
C LYS A 156 24.41 5.56 -2.60
N PRO A 157 23.31 5.90 -3.28
CA PRO A 157 22.05 5.23 -3.04
C PRO A 157 22.14 3.74 -3.37
N PHE A 158 21.60 2.90 -2.50
CA PHE A 158 21.43 1.47 -2.77
C PHE A 158 20.07 1.16 -3.42
N ALA A 159 19.10 2.07 -3.27
CA ALA A 159 17.80 1.98 -3.91
C ALA A 159 17.32 3.36 -4.37
N ARG A 160 16.55 3.37 -5.45
CA ARG A 160 15.79 4.51 -5.96
C ARG A 160 14.42 4.03 -6.39
N GLY A 161 13.47 4.93 -6.47
CA GLY A 161 12.12 4.63 -6.93
C GLY A 161 11.23 5.85 -6.91
N ILE A 162 9.94 5.60 -7.07
CA ILE A 162 8.92 6.63 -7.00
C ILE A 162 7.91 6.27 -5.93
N ASN A 163 7.64 7.21 -5.04
CA ASN A 163 6.50 7.23 -4.15
C ASN A 163 5.37 8.05 -4.80
N SER A 164 4.19 7.47 -4.94
CA SER A 164 2.95 8.15 -5.27
C SER A 164 2.22 8.46 -3.97
N PHE A 165 2.29 9.70 -3.54
CA PHE A 165 1.58 10.17 -2.35
C PHE A 165 0.21 10.70 -2.69
N GLN A 166 -0.77 10.41 -1.84
CA GLN A 166 -2.06 11.07 -1.80
C GLN A 166 -2.17 11.83 -0.49
N PHE A 167 -2.47 13.13 -0.57
CA PHE A 167 -2.60 14.00 0.59
C PHE A 167 -4.00 14.60 0.68
N PHE A 168 -4.44 14.86 1.90
CA PHE A 168 -5.68 15.54 2.22
C PHE A 168 -5.42 16.66 3.24
N ASN A 169 -6.02 17.85 2.99
CA ASN A 169 -6.03 18.97 3.94
C ASN A 169 -7.42 19.05 4.58
N ASP A 170 -7.49 18.91 5.89
CA ASP A 170 -8.73 18.97 6.64
C ASP A 170 -9.17 20.41 7.01
N GLY A 171 -8.50 21.42 6.46
CA GLY A 171 -8.69 22.83 6.78
C GLY A 171 -7.80 23.33 7.93
N THR A 172 -7.10 22.44 8.63
CA THR A 172 -6.17 22.76 9.71
C THR A 172 -4.76 22.25 9.46
N ARG A 173 -4.62 21.14 8.76
CA ARG A 173 -3.34 20.48 8.46
C ARG A 173 -3.43 19.56 7.25
N TRP A 174 -2.26 19.18 6.74
CA TRP A 174 -2.11 18.11 5.76
C TRP A 174 -2.00 16.74 6.43
N TRP A 175 -2.50 15.72 5.72
CA TRP A 175 -2.48 14.32 6.08
C TRP A 175 -2.04 13.46 4.93
N VAL A 176 -1.24 12.44 5.19
CA VAL A 176 -0.99 11.36 4.23
C VAL A 176 -2.19 10.41 4.24
N VAL A 177 -2.81 10.21 3.08
CA VAL A 177 -3.91 9.24 2.90
C VAL A 177 -3.39 7.91 2.36
N ASN A 178 -2.46 7.98 1.43
CA ASN A 178 -1.85 6.81 0.80
C ASN A 178 -0.40 7.11 0.43
N ILE A 179 0.44 6.06 0.53
CA ILE A 179 1.74 6.00 -0.13
C ILE A 179 1.79 4.70 -0.94
N TYR A 180 1.92 4.82 -2.25
CA TYR A 180 2.05 3.71 -3.17
C TYR A 180 3.37 3.83 -3.91
N TRP A 181 4.22 2.79 -3.87
CA TRP A 181 5.57 2.95 -4.43
C TRP A 181 6.08 1.73 -5.16
N GLU A 182 7.02 2.02 -6.06
CA GLU A 182 7.78 1.04 -6.80
C GLU A 182 9.26 1.43 -6.87
N GLY A 183 10.13 0.45 -6.67
CA GLY A 183 11.57 0.63 -6.81
C GLY A 183 12.02 0.51 -8.26
N GLU A 184 13.05 1.27 -8.61
CA GLU A 184 13.76 1.14 -9.89
C GLU A 184 14.42 -0.24 -9.99
N THR A 185 14.42 -0.82 -11.19
CA THR A 185 15.15 -2.04 -11.51
C THR A 185 16.08 -1.81 -12.71
N PRO A 186 17.06 -2.69 -12.97
CA PRO A 186 17.90 -2.56 -14.16
C PRO A 186 17.10 -2.53 -15.48
N GLU A 187 15.96 -3.22 -15.53
CA GLU A 187 15.09 -3.33 -16.69
C GLU A 187 14.09 -2.16 -16.79
N HIS A 188 13.77 -1.52 -15.65
CA HIS A 188 12.80 -0.45 -15.55
C HIS A 188 13.38 0.72 -14.79
N GLN A 189 14.11 1.57 -15.51
CA GLN A 189 14.75 2.75 -14.94
C GLN A 189 13.75 3.93 -14.85
N LEU A 190 14.02 4.83 -13.90
CA LEU A 190 13.22 6.02 -13.71
C LEU A 190 13.22 6.91 -14.98
N PRO A 191 12.05 7.27 -15.50
CA PRO A 191 11.96 8.21 -16.62
C PRO A 191 12.55 9.58 -16.26
N GLU A 192 13.25 10.19 -17.21
CA GLU A 192 13.93 11.50 -17.01
C GLU A 192 12.99 12.59 -16.44
N LYS A 193 11.71 12.57 -16.83
CA LYS A 193 10.69 13.51 -16.35
C LYS A 193 10.45 13.48 -14.84
N TYR A 194 10.90 12.44 -14.14
CA TYR A 194 10.80 12.27 -12.68
C TYR A 194 12.14 12.51 -11.97
N LEU A 195 13.19 12.90 -12.69
CA LEU A 195 14.51 13.21 -12.14
C LEU A 195 14.80 14.72 -12.05
N LYS A 196 13.80 15.55 -12.41
CA LYS A 196 13.91 17.01 -12.47
C LYS A 196 12.73 17.66 -11.79
#